data_97db87617066c82ec49391a211f068b3
#
_entry.id   97db87617066c82ec49391a211f068b3
#
_cell.length_a   1.000
_cell.length_b   1.000
_cell.length_c   1.000
_cell.angle_alpha   90.00
_cell.angle_beta   90.00
_cell.angle_gamma   90.00
#
_symmetry.space_group_name_H-M   'P 1'
#
loop_
_entity.id
_entity.type
_entity.pdbx_description
1 polymer ?
#
loop_
_entity_poly.entity_id
_entity_poly.type
_entity_poly.pdbx_seq_one_letter_code
_entity_poly.pdbx_strand_id
1 'polypeptide(L)'
;MNKGFLMVPLRSVTLPVERPEVPTAGTVYRQIGVKLWGEGAYERGSIDGSQTKYKTLSRVEADDIIVNKIWARNGSVAVVPEGLFGCYVSSEFPTFAPIREKLDSRWFHWLTKTKTFWEQCDEKSRGTSGKNRIRPELFLEIGIPLPPLSEQRRIVARIEELATKIDEARRLRTKAAEEAKAFASSLHLHMAGERFLRLDAFLMLEEIRDSVRPGQEYPQVGVKGFGEGLFKKGSVDGSQTTYKAFNRLYYGAVVLSQVKGWEGALAVCCSDLSGRYVSPEYRTFRCVSGLAKPEYLAVIFATPWFWTQLRNMTRGVGARRERIRPEQFLRLEIPMPTVEQQATTMPVPSVPIIVRHLP
;
A
#
# COMPACT_ATOMS: atom_id res chain seq x y z
N MET A 1 -5.50 -38.03 4.92
CA MET A 1 -4.17 -38.47 4.48
C MET A 1 -3.76 -37.54 3.32
N ASN A 2 -2.84 -36.62 3.55
CA ASN A 2 -2.27 -35.77 2.51
C ASN A 2 -1.34 -36.66 1.67
N LYS A 3 -1.83 -37.22 0.58
CA LYS A 3 -0.93 -37.83 -0.43
C LYS A 3 -0.17 -36.69 -1.08
N GLY A 4 1.07 -36.47 -0.65
CA GLY A 4 1.96 -35.51 -1.29
C GLY A 4 2.08 -35.86 -2.79
N PHE A 5 1.98 -34.87 -3.65
CA PHE A 5 2.20 -35.06 -5.08
C PHE A 5 3.67 -35.45 -5.36
N LEU A 6 3.89 -36.21 -6.42
CA LEU A 6 5.25 -36.53 -6.86
C LEU A 6 6.01 -35.26 -7.17
N MET A 7 7.19 -35.12 -6.58
CA MET A 7 8.12 -34.04 -6.89
C MET A 7 8.93 -34.41 -8.13
N VAL A 8 8.90 -33.51 -9.12
CA VAL A 8 9.66 -33.71 -10.37
C VAL A 8 10.52 -32.50 -10.68
N PRO A 9 11.71 -32.64 -11.26
CA PRO A 9 12.53 -31.51 -11.67
C PRO A 9 11.90 -30.80 -12.89
N LEU A 10 12.05 -29.47 -12.97
CA LEU A 10 11.51 -28.66 -14.07
C LEU A 10 11.94 -29.17 -15.45
N ARG A 11 13.18 -29.70 -15.59
CA ARG A 11 13.65 -30.27 -16.85
C ARG A 11 12.80 -31.42 -17.43
N SER A 12 11.96 -32.06 -16.61
CA SER A 12 11.08 -33.13 -17.06
C SER A 12 9.75 -32.65 -17.64
N VAL A 13 9.44 -31.36 -17.44
CA VAL A 13 8.15 -30.75 -17.77
C VAL A 13 8.26 -29.41 -18.51
N THR A 14 9.51 -28.94 -18.76
CA THR A 14 9.78 -27.73 -19.53
C THR A 14 10.93 -27.94 -20.49
N LEU A 15 10.96 -27.14 -21.56
CA LEU A 15 12.06 -27.13 -22.56
C LEU A 15 12.64 -25.71 -22.64
N PRO A 16 13.98 -25.55 -22.68
CA PRO A 16 14.60 -24.27 -23.00
C PRO A 16 14.14 -23.78 -24.38
N VAL A 17 13.85 -22.52 -24.50
CA VAL A 17 13.44 -21.90 -25.75
C VAL A 17 14.29 -20.67 -26.03
N GLU A 18 14.81 -20.57 -27.24
CA GLU A 18 15.53 -19.42 -27.72
C GLU A 18 14.90 -18.93 -29.03
N ARG A 19 14.45 -17.67 -29.05
CA ARG A 19 13.90 -16.99 -30.22
C ARG A 19 14.65 -15.68 -30.41
N PRO A 20 15.96 -15.72 -30.69
CA PRO A 20 16.79 -14.53 -30.74
C PRO A 20 16.46 -13.69 -31.99
N GLU A 21 16.43 -12.38 -31.78
CA GLU A 21 16.30 -11.39 -32.84
C GLU A 21 17.38 -10.31 -32.67
N VAL A 22 18.06 -9.96 -33.76
CA VAL A 22 19.06 -8.88 -33.74
C VAL A 22 18.32 -7.55 -33.81
N PRO A 23 18.47 -6.67 -32.81
CA PRO A 23 17.79 -5.38 -32.79
C PRO A 23 18.21 -4.50 -34.00
N THR A 24 17.23 -3.96 -34.68
CA THR A 24 17.42 -3.10 -35.88
C THR A 24 16.99 -1.67 -35.56
N ALA A 25 17.80 -0.69 -35.94
CA ALA A 25 17.46 0.73 -35.78
C ALA A 25 16.15 1.06 -36.51
N GLY A 26 15.28 1.85 -35.87
CA GLY A 26 13.96 2.20 -36.38
C GLY A 26 12.88 1.14 -36.08
N THR A 27 13.23 0.00 -35.47
CA THR A 27 12.27 -1.00 -35.02
C THR A 27 12.05 -0.89 -33.52
N VAL A 28 10.78 -0.85 -33.10
CA VAL A 28 10.39 -0.72 -31.70
C VAL A 28 10.19 -2.09 -31.07
N TYR A 29 10.88 -2.33 -29.98
CA TYR A 29 10.84 -3.60 -29.22
C TYR A 29 10.13 -3.36 -27.87
N ARG A 30 8.92 -3.92 -27.71
CA ARG A 30 8.21 -3.93 -26.43
C ARG A 30 8.92 -4.85 -25.46
N GLN A 31 9.40 -4.32 -24.35
CA GLN A 31 10.16 -5.10 -23.36
C GLN A 31 9.29 -5.50 -22.17
N ILE A 32 9.52 -6.69 -21.66
CA ILE A 32 8.91 -7.15 -20.41
C ILE A 32 9.93 -7.36 -19.31
N GLY A 33 9.47 -7.26 -18.10
CA GLY A 33 10.18 -7.59 -16.87
C GLY A 33 9.37 -8.56 -16.04
N VAL A 34 9.98 -9.06 -14.97
CA VAL A 34 9.32 -9.90 -13.97
C VAL A 34 9.41 -9.22 -12.63
N LYS A 35 8.26 -9.02 -11.99
CA LYS A 35 8.17 -8.49 -10.64
C LYS A 35 8.69 -9.49 -9.61
N LEU A 36 9.08 -8.99 -8.45
CA LEU A 36 9.48 -9.82 -7.31
C LEU A 36 8.27 -10.54 -6.70
N TRP A 37 8.53 -11.51 -5.84
CA TRP A 37 7.54 -12.17 -4.99
C TRP A 37 6.39 -12.84 -5.76
N GLY A 38 6.67 -13.33 -6.98
CA GLY A 38 5.69 -14.04 -7.80
C GLY A 38 4.55 -13.16 -8.32
N GLU A 39 4.71 -11.82 -8.34
CA GLU A 39 3.69 -10.90 -8.87
C GLU A 39 3.51 -10.97 -10.39
N GLY A 40 4.36 -11.73 -11.09
CA GLY A 40 4.22 -12.03 -12.51
C GLY A 40 5.02 -11.12 -13.44
N ALA A 41 4.76 -11.28 -14.74
CA ALA A 41 5.38 -10.47 -15.80
C ALA A 41 4.61 -9.15 -16.01
N TYR A 42 5.33 -8.13 -16.48
CA TYR A 42 4.75 -6.82 -16.78
C TYR A 42 5.48 -6.16 -17.96
N GLU A 43 4.80 -5.30 -18.67
CA GLU A 43 5.41 -4.48 -19.73
C GLU A 43 6.28 -3.39 -19.09
N ARG A 44 7.57 -3.40 -19.42
CA ARG A 44 8.56 -2.44 -18.91
C ARG A 44 8.56 -1.13 -19.70
N GLY A 45 8.09 -1.18 -20.95
CA GLY A 45 8.15 -0.11 -21.92
C GLY A 45 8.73 -0.61 -23.24
N SER A 46 8.94 0.32 -24.17
CA SER A 46 9.46 0.02 -25.49
C SER A 46 10.76 0.78 -25.74
N ILE A 47 11.66 0.18 -26.52
CA ILE A 47 12.92 0.81 -26.94
C ILE A 47 13.09 0.67 -28.45
N ASP A 48 13.72 1.65 -29.08
CA ASP A 48 14.24 1.50 -30.45
C ASP A 48 15.45 0.60 -30.45
N GLY A 49 15.62 -0.22 -31.51
CA GLY A 49 16.75 -1.15 -31.62
C GLY A 49 18.12 -0.50 -31.56
N SER A 50 18.25 0.78 -31.93
CA SER A 50 19.50 1.55 -31.79
C SER A 50 19.85 1.92 -30.35
N GLN A 51 18.88 1.88 -29.44
CA GLN A 51 19.05 2.26 -28.02
C GLN A 51 19.45 1.11 -27.11
N THR A 52 19.42 -0.13 -27.61
CA THR A 52 19.82 -1.29 -26.81
C THR A 52 21.30 -1.60 -26.95
N LYS A 53 21.93 -2.02 -25.85
CA LYS A 53 23.31 -2.54 -25.82
C LYS A 53 23.38 -4.06 -26.03
N TYR A 54 22.23 -4.74 -26.04
CA TYR A 54 22.17 -6.17 -26.23
C TYR A 54 22.32 -6.53 -27.71
N LYS A 55 23.19 -7.48 -28.00
CA LYS A 55 23.40 -7.99 -29.38
C LYS A 55 22.15 -8.69 -29.91
N THR A 56 21.40 -9.34 -29.04
CA THR A 56 20.15 -10.03 -29.35
C THR A 56 19.13 -9.78 -28.26
N LEU A 57 17.86 -9.72 -28.63
CA LEU A 57 16.71 -9.83 -27.76
C LEU A 57 16.00 -11.14 -28.08
N SER A 58 15.36 -11.76 -27.09
CA SER A 58 14.57 -12.98 -27.31
C SER A 58 13.08 -12.65 -27.27
N ARG A 59 12.35 -13.04 -28.32
CA ARG A 59 10.90 -12.90 -28.37
C ARG A 59 10.25 -13.95 -27.48
N VAL A 60 9.25 -13.55 -26.70
CA VAL A 60 8.47 -14.45 -25.84
C VAL A 60 7.10 -14.72 -26.42
N GLU A 61 6.56 -15.89 -26.10
CA GLU A 61 5.22 -16.32 -26.43
C GLU A 61 4.36 -16.50 -25.17
N ALA A 62 3.04 -16.52 -25.35
CA ALA A 62 2.13 -16.85 -24.25
C ALA A 62 2.48 -18.23 -23.67
N ASP A 63 2.34 -18.36 -22.35
CA ASP A 63 2.69 -19.53 -21.55
C ASP A 63 4.21 -19.77 -21.36
N ASP A 64 5.09 -19.03 -22.03
CA ASP A 64 6.52 -19.13 -21.74
C ASP A 64 6.80 -18.82 -20.26
N ILE A 65 7.74 -19.55 -19.70
CA ILE A 65 8.26 -19.32 -18.35
C ILE A 65 9.54 -18.49 -18.49
N ILE A 66 9.55 -17.29 -17.92
CA ILE A 66 10.71 -16.40 -17.92
C ILE A 66 11.28 -16.24 -16.52
N VAL A 67 12.60 -16.23 -16.42
CA VAL A 67 13.34 -16.21 -15.16
C VAL A 67 14.31 -15.05 -15.15
N ASN A 68 14.22 -14.17 -14.17
CA ASN A 68 15.26 -13.17 -13.96
C ASN A 68 16.45 -13.81 -13.23
N LYS A 69 17.59 -13.98 -13.90
CA LYS A 69 18.77 -14.66 -13.33
C LYS A 69 19.22 -14.06 -11.99
N ILE A 70 19.07 -12.76 -11.79
CA ILE A 70 19.56 -12.06 -10.60
C ILE A 70 18.55 -12.15 -9.45
N TRP A 71 17.25 -12.04 -9.76
CA TRP A 71 16.19 -11.88 -8.77
C TRP A 71 15.27 -13.10 -8.63
N ALA A 72 15.59 -14.24 -9.27
CA ALA A 72 14.82 -15.48 -9.13
C ALA A 72 14.65 -15.89 -7.66
N ARG A 73 15.69 -15.73 -6.84
CA ARG A 73 15.67 -15.95 -5.39
C ARG A 73 14.62 -15.13 -4.62
N ASN A 74 14.20 -13.99 -5.18
CA ASN A 74 13.16 -13.14 -4.66
C ASN A 74 11.83 -13.32 -5.43
N GLY A 75 11.64 -14.48 -6.04
CA GLY A 75 10.41 -14.83 -6.75
C GLY A 75 10.23 -14.14 -8.10
N SER A 76 11.31 -13.62 -8.72
CA SER A 76 11.23 -13.01 -10.06
C SER A 76 11.26 -14.10 -11.15
N VAL A 77 10.22 -14.92 -11.14
CA VAL A 77 9.91 -15.97 -12.14
C VAL A 77 8.44 -15.81 -12.51
N ALA A 78 8.11 -15.85 -13.79
CA ALA A 78 6.74 -15.67 -14.25
C ALA A 78 6.40 -16.52 -15.47
N VAL A 79 5.12 -16.83 -15.61
CA VAL A 79 4.52 -17.26 -16.86
C VAL A 79 4.10 -16.03 -17.65
N VAL A 80 4.41 -15.99 -18.93
CA VAL A 80 4.03 -14.89 -19.83
C VAL A 80 2.53 -14.95 -20.13
N PRO A 81 1.75 -13.94 -19.75
CA PRO A 81 0.33 -13.90 -20.09
C PRO A 81 0.12 -13.56 -21.58
N GLU A 82 -1.05 -13.90 -22.13
CA GLU A 82 -1.44 -13.65 -23.53
C GLU A 82 -1.22 -12.18 -23.97
N GLY A 83 -1.53 -11.21 -23.11
CA GLY A 83 -1.36 -9.79 -23.41
C GLY A 83 0.08 -9.32 -23.62
N LEU A 84 1.07 -10.17 -23.26
CA LEU A 84 2.50 -9.90 -23.44
C LEU A 84 3.12 -10.78 -24.54
N PHE A 85 2.31 -11.49 -25.31
CA PHE A 85 2.76 -12.23 -26.50
C PHE A 85 3.51 -11.30 -27.46
N GLY A 86 4.63 -11.79 -28.01
CA GLY A 86 5.44 -11.06 -28.97
C GLY A 86 6.31 -9.94 -28.37
N CYS A 87 6.32 -9.77 -27.05
CA CYS A 87 7.27 -8.91 -26.36
C CYS A 87 8.66 -9.54 -26.29
N TYR A 88 9.64 -8.76 -25.82
CA TYR A 88 11.05 -9.14 -25.82
C TYR A 88 11.66 -9.10 -24.43
N VAL A 89 12.61 -10.02 -24.23
CA VAL A 89 13.49 -10.05 -23.05
C VAL A 89 14.96 -10.03 -23.48
N SER A 90 15.82 -9.59 -22.59
CA SER A 90 17.27 -9.67 -22.77
C SER A 90 17.80 -11.04 -22.34
N SER A 91 19.07 -11.32 -22.61
CA SER A 91 19.78 -12.52 -22.17
C SER A 91 19.82 -12.75 -20.65
N GLU A 92 19.40 -11.74 -19.85
CA GLU A 92 19.23 -11.89 -18.40
C GLU A 92 17.97 -12.68 -18.01
N PHE A 93 17.09 -12.95 -18.98
CA PHE A 93 15.83 -13.67 -18.79
C PHE A 93 15.80 -14.94 -19.64
N PRO A 94 16.43 -16.05 -19.22
CA PRO A 94 16.23 -17.34 -19.86
C PRO A 94 14.75 -17.70 -19.90
N THR A 95 14.35 -18.30 -21.02
CA THR A 95 12.95 -18.61 -21.34
C THR A 95 12.79 -20.12 -21.51
N PHE A 96 11.68 -20.65 -21.02
CA PHE A 96 11.35 -22.07 -21.10
C PHE A 96 9.89 -22.21 -21.53
N ALA A 97 9.61 -23.16 -22.40
CA ALA A 97 8.24 -23.54 -22.76
C ALA A 97 7.76 -24.72 -21.91
N PRO A 98 6.53 -24.72 -21.39
CA PRO A 98 5.97 -25.88 -20.71
C PRO A 98 5.69 -27.03 -21.70
N ILE A 99 5.94 -28.26 -21.30
CA ILE A 99 5.47 -29.46 -22.04
C ILE A 99 3.98 -29.59 -21.70
N ARG A 100 3.10 -29.16 -22.63
CA ARG A 100 1.66 -28.96 -22.38
C ARG A 100 0.93 -30.25 -22.02
N GLU A 101 1.46 -31.41 -22.36
CA GLU A 101 0.94 -32.73 -21.99
C GLU A 101 1.22 -33.09 -20.53
N LYS A 102 2.10 -32.33 -19.85
CA LYS A 102 2.54 -32.61 -18.47
C LYS A 102 2.27 -31.45 -17.51
N LEU A 103 2.48 -30.22 -17.98
CA LEU A 103 2.44 -29.02 -17.14
C LEU A 103 1.44 -28.01 -17.67
N ASP A 104 0.44 -27.70 -16.88
CA ASP A 104 -0.43 -26.55 -17.08
C ASP A 104 0.30 -25.27 -16.65
N SER A 105 0.41 -24.27 -17.54
CA SER A 105 1.12 -23.02 -17.28
C SER A 105 0.52 -22.23 -16.10
N ARG A 106 -0.80 -22.30 -15.91
CA ARG A 106 -1.50 -21.67 -14.78
C ARG A 106 -1.17 -22.34 -13.45
N TRP A 107 -0.98 -23.70 -13.46
CA TRP A 107 -0.50 -24.41 -12.29
C TRP A 107 0.90 -23.93 -11.92
N PHE A 108 1.80 -23.81 -12.88
CA PHE A 108 3.14 -23.28 -12.65
C PHE A 108 3.10 -21.82 -12.16
N HIS A 109 2.24 -20.99 -12.73
CA HIS A 109 2.03 -19.61 -12.26
C HIS A 109 1.73 -19.54 -10.75
N TRP A 110 0.88 -20.43 -10.23
CA TRP A 110 0.58 -20.46 -8.80
C TRP A 110 1.75 -20.97 -7.97
N LEU A 111 2.55 -21.92 -8.49
CA LEU A 111 3.77 -22.39 -7.81
C LEU A 111 4.80 -21.27 -7.67
N THR A 112 4.97 -20.40 -8.67
CA THR A 112 5.93 -19.28 -8.60
C THR A 112 5.59 -18.27 -7.48
N LYS A 113 4.40 -18.32 -6.90
CA LYS A 113 3.97 -17.48 -5.76
C LYS A 113 4.26 -18.09 -4.40
N THR A 114 4.85 -19.28 -4.35
CA THR A 114 5.07 -19.98 -3.10
C THR A 114 6.48 -19.74 -2.55
N LYS A 115 6.57 -19.60 -1.23
CA LYS A 115 7.84 -19.43 -0.53
C LYS A 115 8.80 -20.60 -0.80
N THR A 116 8.29 -21.84 -0.82
CA THR A 116 9.08 -23.04 -1.09
C THR A 116 9.74 -23.01 -2.47
N PHE A 117 9.07 -22.44 -3.49
CA PHE A 117 9.67 -22.26 -4.80
C PHE A 117 10.80 -21.23 -4.77
N TRP A 118 10.62 -20.11 -4.06
CA TRP A 118 11.65 -19.08 -3.94
C TRP A 118 12.87 -19.55 -3.17
N GLU A 119 12.68 -20.33 -2.10
CA GLU A 119 13.78 -20.95 -1.33
C GLU A 119 14.64 -21.85 -2.21
N GLN A 120 14.05 -22.68 -3.07
CA GLN A 120 14.80 -23.48 -4.04
C GLN A 120 15.55 -22.60 -5.06
N CYS A 121 14.92 -21.52 -5.53
CA CYS A 121 15.61 -20.54 -6.39
C CYS A 121 16.81 -19.91 -5.69
N ASP A 122 16.71 -19.57 -4.39
CA ASP A 122 17.82 -19.02 -3.61
C ASP A 122 18.96 -20.03 -3.46
N GLU A 123 18.65 -21.26 -3.07
CA GLU A 123 19.64 -22.34 -2.93
C GLU A 123 20.42 -22.55 -4.24
N LYS A 124 19.72 -22.60 -5.37
CA LYS A 124 20.31 -22.78 -6.71
C LYS A 124 21.00 -21.52 -7.25
N SER A 125 20.82 -20.36 -6.62
CA SER A 125 21.47 -19.09 -7.00
C SER A 125 22.79 -18.86 -6.28
N ARG A 126 23.12 -19.61 -5.23
CA ARG A 126 24.35 -19.45 -4.44
C ARG A 126 25.55 -19.91 -5.25
N GLY A 127 26.39 -18.95 -5.66
CA GLY A 127 27.64 -19.20 -6.38
C GLY A 127 28.86 -18.83 -5.53
N THR A 128 30.00 -19.45 -5.83
CA THR A 128 31.29 -19.25 -5.14
C THR A 128 31.89 -17.84 -5.31
N SER A 129 31.36 -17.02 -6.25
CA SER A 129 31.92 -15.71 -6.63
C SER A 129 31.15 -14.50 -6.05
N GLY A 130 30.24 -14.69 -5.11
CA GLY A 130 29.45 -13.59 -4.51
C GLY A 130 28.39 -12.96 -5.45
N LYS A 131 28.36 -13.33 -6.72
CA LYS A 131 27.32 -12.93 -7.68
C LYS A 131 26.22 -13.99 -7.68
N ASN A 132 25.19 -13.79 -6.87
CA ASN A 132 24.05 -14.70 -6.77
C ASN A 132 23.19 -14.61 -8.03
N ARG A 133 23.44 -15.51 -8.99
CA ARG A 133 22.67 -15.64 -10.23
C ARG A 133 22.27 -17.08 -10.43
N ILE A 134 21.00 -17.36 -10.69
CA ILE A 134 20.60 -18.71 -11.07
C ILE A 134 21.00 -18.99 -12.53
N ARG A 135 21.67 -20.12 -12.74
CA ARG A 135 21.97 -20.61 -14.10
C ARG A 135 20.76 -21.37 -14.64
N PRO A 136 20.50 -21.32 -15.97
CA PRO A 136 19.38 -22.05 -16.57
C PRO A 136 19.35 -23.54 -16.22
N GLU A 137 20.51 -24.19 -16.20
CA GLU A 137 20.66 -25.61 -15.90
C GLU A 137 20.24 -25.91 -14.44
N LEU A 138 20.63 -25.05 -13.49
CA LEU A 138 20.27 -25.18 -12.08
C LEU A 138 18.78 -24.83 -11.83
N PHE A 139 18.23 -23.91 -12.61
CA PHE A 139 16.78 -23.63 -12.55
C PHE A 139 15.98 -24.88 -12.96
N LEU A 140 16.41 -25.59 -13.97
CA LEU A 140 15.78 -26.83 -14.44
C LEU A 140 15.85 -28.01 -13.44
N GLU A 141 16.70 -27.91 -12.41
CA GLU A 141 16.74 -28.87 -11.30
C GLU A 141 15.76 -28.61 -10.19
N ILE A 142 15.08 -27.45 -10.18
CA ILE A 142 14.07 -27.11 -9.15
C ILE A 142 12.96 -28.15 -9.20
N GLY A 143 12.64 -28.70 -8.02
CA GLY A 143 11.58 -29.67 -7.85
C GLY A 143 10.22 -28.98 -7.70
N ILE A 144 9.24 -29.46 -8.46
CA ILE A 144 7.85 -29.00 -8.32
C ILE A 144 6.90 -30.19 -8.07
N PRO A 145 5.83 -29.99 -7.29
CA PRO A 145 4.78 -30.99 -7.18
C PRO A 145 4.00 -31.07 -8.50
N LEU A 146 3.90 -32.26 -9.06
CA LEU A 146 3.26 -32.47 -10.35
C LEU A 146 2.11 -33.49 -10.24
N PRO A 147 0.88 -33.03 -9.95
CA PRO A 147 -0.29 -33.87 -10.10
C PRO A 147 -0.63 -34.14 -11.58
N PRO A 148 -1.51 -35.09 -11.88
CA PRO A 148 -2.05 -35.25 -13.24
C PRO A 148 -2.66 -33.94 -13.76
N LEU A 149 -2.63 -33.69 -15.08
CA LEU A 149 -3.13 -32.43 -15.68
C LEU A 149 -4.58 -32.09 -15.28
N SER A 150 -5.45 -33.09 -15.20
CA SER A 150 -6.83 -32.89 -14.76
C SER A 150 -6.89 -32.32 -13.34
N GLU A 151 -6.02 -32.78 -12.46
CA GLU A 151 -5.93 -32.31 -11.09
C GLU A 151 -5.28 -30.94 -10.99
N GLN A 152 -4.22 -30.67 -11.78
CA GLN A 152 -3.64 -29.32 -11.89
C GLN A 152 -4.72 -28.30 -12.25
N ARG A 153 -5.51 -28.57 -13.32
CA ARG A 153 -6.61 -27.69 -13.77
C ARG A 153 -7.70 -27.53 -12.73
N ARG A 154 -8.07 -28.63 -12.05
CA ARG A 154 -9.09 -28.59 -10.98
C ARG A 154 -8.64 -27.70 -9.82
N ILE A 155 -7.39 -27.82 -9.38
CA ILE A 155 -6.85 -27.01 -8.28
C ILE A 155 -6.74 -25.56 -8.71
N VAL A 156 -6.22 -25.30 -9.91
CA VAL A 156 -6.12 -23.91 -10.46
C VAL A 156 -7.49 -23.26 -10.52
N ALA A 157 -8.48 -23.93 -11.09
CA ALA A 157 -9.85 -23.39 -11.15
C ALA A 157 -10.40 -23.02 -9.77
N ARG A 158 -10.12 -23.86 -8.75
CA ARG A 158 -10.54 -23.58 -7.38
C ARG A 158 -9.80 -22.40 -6.75
N ILE A 159 -8.51 -22.28 -6.98
CA ILE A 159 -7.70 -21.15 -6.49
C ILE A 159 -8.22 -19.85 -7.12
N GLU A 160 -8.42 -19.82 -8.42
CA GLU A 160 -8.88 -18.62 -9.14
C GLU A 160 -10.31 -18.21 -8.74
N GLU A 161 -11.21 -19.17 -8.54
CA GLU A 161 -12.54 -18.91 -7.99
C GLU A 161 -12.45 -18.23 -6.62
N LEU A 162 -11.58 -18.75 -5.73
CA LEU A 162 -11.39 -18.17 -4.40
C LEU A 162 -10.73 -16.80 -4.46
N ALA A 163 -9.72 -16.62 -5.33
CA ALA A 163 -9.08 -15.32 -5.53
C ALA A 163 -10.07 -14.26 -5.99
N THR A 164 -10.91 -14.59 -6.97
CA THR A 164 -11.98 -13.71 -7.46
C THR A 164 -12.95 -13.31 -6.34
N LYS A 165 -13.40 -14.27 -5.52
CA LYS A 165 -14.29 -13.99 -4.38
C LYS A 165 -13.63 -13.10 -3.33
N ILE A 166 -12.35 -13.30 -3.08
CA ILE A 166 -11.58 -12.46 -2.13
C ILE A 166 -11.50 -11.02 -2.65
N ASP A 167 -11.19 -10.84 -3.93
CA ASP A 167 -11.08 -9.50 -4.52
C ASP A 167 -12.43 -8.80 -4.59
N GLU A 168 -13.50 -9.52 -4.89
CA GLU A 168 -14.88 -8.99 -4.81
C GLU A 168 -15.23 -8.55 -3.38
N ALA A 169 -14.94 -9.39 -2.39
CA ALA A 169 -15.20 -9.07 -0.99
C ALA A 169 -14.40 -7.82 -0.54
N ARG A 170 -13.14 -7.70 -0.97
CA ARG A 170 -12.32 -6.51 -0.71
C ARG A 170 -12.92 -5.26 -1.35
N ARG A 171 -13.34 -5.35 -2.60
CA ARG A 171 -13.97 -4.25 -3.33
C ARG A 171 -15.27 -3.81 -2.66
N LEU A 172 -16.14 -4.75 -2.30
CA LEU A 172 -17.41 -4.47 -1.62
C LEU A 172 -17.18 -3.81 -0.26
N ARG A 173 -16.19 -4.28 0.50
CA ARG A 173 -15.80 -3.69 1.79
C ARG A 173 -15.32 -2.25 1.64
N THR A 174 -14.47 -1.98 0.64
CA THR A 174 -14.00 -0.61 0.35
C THR A 174 -15.16 0.30 -0.01
N LYS A 175 -16.05 -0.16 -0.91
CA LYS A 175 -17.24 0.58 -1.31
C LYS A 175 -18.16 0.88 -0.13
N ALA A 176 -18.43 -0.11 0.71
CA ALA A 176 -19.26 0.07 1.91
C ALA A 176 -18.65 1.11 2.88
N ALA A 177 -17.32 1.12 3.04
CA ALA A 177 -16.65 2.11 3.87
C ALA A 177 -16.76 3.54 3.28
N GLU A 178 -16.67 3.68 1.96
CA GLU A 178 -16.85 4.96 1.26
C GLU A 178 -18.29 5.47 1.37
N GLU A 179 -19.27 4.59 1.16
CA GLU A 179 -20.69 4.90 1.30
C GLU A 179 -21.04 5.30 2.75
N ALA A 180 -20.49 4.61 3.74
CA ALA A 180 -20.69 4.97 5.14
C ALA A 180 -20.12 6.35 5.48
N LYS A 181 -18.94 6.71 4.93
CA LYS A 181 -18.36 8.05 5.09
C LYS A 181 -19.23 9.13 4.42
N ALA A 182 -19.72 8.86 3.21
CA ALA A 182 -20.60 9.79 2.50
C ALA A 182 -21.94 9.98 3.24
N PHE A 183 -22.52 8.90 3.74
CA PHE A 183 -23.75 8.94 4.54
C PHE A 183 -23.55 9.74 5.83
N ALA A 184 -22.45 9.49 6.56
CA ALA A 184 -22.14 10.27 7.78
C ALA A 184 -22.01 11.77 7.49
N SER A 185 -21.37 12.14 6.36
CA SER A 185 -21.25 13.54 5.93
C SER A 185 -22.60 14.16 5.61
N SER A 186 -23.47 13.44 4.88
CA SER A 186 -24.81 13.90 4.51
C SER A 186 -25.71 14.06 5.74
N LEU A 187 -25.68 13.07 6.63
CA LEU A 187 -26.46 13.10 7.88
C LEU A 187 -26.06 14.29 8.75
N HIS A 188 -24.75 14.53 8.86
CA HIS A 188 -24.23 15.67 9.60
C HIS A 188 -24.75 17.00 9.08
N LEU A 189 -24.67 17.24 7.77
CA LEU A 189 -25.18 18.45 7.14
C LEU A 189 -26.69 18.61 7.33
N HIS A 190 -27.44 17.51 7.21
CA HIS A 190 -28.90 17.51 7.39
C HIS A 190 -29.30 17.84 8.84
N MET A 191 -28.62 17.24 9.84
CA MET A 191 -28.95 17.45 11.25
C MET A 191 -28.56 18.84 11.76
N ALA A 192 -27.50 19.43 11.22
CA ALA A 192 -27.08 20.77 11.59
C ALA A 192 -28.02 21.85 11.04
N GLY A 193 -28.76 21.55 9.95
CA GLY A 193 -29.61 22.51 9.26
C GLY A 193 -28.81 23.73 8.83
N GLU A 194 -29.34 24.91 9.14
CA GLU A 194 -28.71 26.21 8.85
C GLU A 194 -27.79 26.72 9.96
N ARG A 195 -27.60 25.95 11.05
CA ARG A 195 -26.78 26.37 12.18
C ARG A 195 -25.30 26.14 11.88
N PHE A 196 -24.62 27.21 11.47
CA PHE A 196 -23.16 27.24 11.30
C PHE A 196 -22.52 27.96 12.49
N LEU A 197 -21.42 27.40 13.00
CA LEU A 197 -20.60 28.01 14.03
C LEU A 197 -19.13 28.02 13.58
N ARG A 198 -18.44 29.09 13.92
CA ARG A 198 -16.99 29.18 13.78
C ARG A 198 -16.34 28.25 14.79
N LEU A 199 -15.20 27.66 14.39
CA LEU A 199 -14.46 26.75 15.27
C LEU A 199 -14.02 27.43 16.57
N ASP A 200 -13.70 28.75 16.56
CA ASP A 200 -13.33 29.50 17.76
C ASP A 200 -14.48 29.65 18.79
N ALA A 201 -15.71 29.40 18.40
CA ALA A 201 -16.83 29.38 19.33
C ALA A 201 -16.81 28.16 20.27
N PHE A 202 -16.16 27.08 19.89
CA PHE A 202 -16.15 25.81 20.64
C PHE A 202 -14.81 25.07 20.67
N LEU A 203 -13.76 25.64 20.08
CA LEU A 203 -12.37 25.16 20.17
C LEU A 203 -11.45 26.26 20.69
N MET A 204 -10.58 25.90 21.61
CA MET A 204 -9.54 26.78 22.13
C MET A 204 -8.18 26.17 21.87
N LEU A 205 -7.20 26.98 21.43
CA LEU A 205 -5.81 26.54 21.34
C LEU A 205 -5.32 26.19 22.75
N GLU A 206 -4.96 24.96 22.95
CA GLU A 206 -4.38 24.47 24.20
C GLU A 206 -3.26 23.48 23.91
N GLU A 207 -2.06 23.82 24.34
CA GLU A 207 -0.85 23.01 24.12
C GLU A 207 -0.23 22.68 25.48
N ILE A 208 -0.15 21.38 25.79
CA ILE A 208 0.57 20.91 26.98
C ILE A 208 2.02 20.65 26.55
N ARG A 209 2.90 21.58 26.82
CA ARG A 209 4.30 21.55 26.40
C ARG A 209 5.20 20.96 27.49
N ASP A 210 5.85 19.83 27.19
CA ASP A 210 6.85 19.23 28.02
C ASP A 210 8.25 19.52 27.45
N SER A 211 9.16 20.03 28.28
CA SER A 211 10.54 20.28 27.88
C SER A 211 11.27 18.98 27.59
N VAL A 212 12.03 18.96 26.49
CA VAL A 212 12.80 17.79 26.11
C VAL A 212 14.04 17.66 27.00
N ARG A 213 14.27 16.47 27.54
CA ARG A 213 15.43 16.11 28.37
C ARG A 213 16.23 15.01 27.72
N PRO A 214 17.56 15.12 27.62
CA PRO A 214 18.41 14.04 27.14
C PRO A 214 18.21 12.74 27.96
N GLY A 215 18.18 11.60 27.28
CA GLY A 215 17.98 10.29 27.91
C GLY A 215 16.52 9.98 28.29
N GLN A 216 15.56 10.87 28.01
CA GLN A 216 14.13 10.61 28.17
C GLN A 216 13.51 10.23 26.84
N GLU A 217 12.71 9.16 26.86
CA GLU A 217 11.95 8.67 25.70
C GLU A 217 10.61 9.41 25.54
N TYR A 218 10.34 9.83 24.32
CA TYR A 218 9.09 10.53 23.95
C TYR A 218 8.37 9.71 22.86
N PRO A 219 7.38 8.87 23.23
CA PRO A 219 6.60 8.10 22.26
C PRO A 219 5.79 9.04 21.36
N GLN A 220 6.10 9.05 20.07
CA GLN A 220 5.55 9.99 19.10
C GLN A 220 4.26 9.51 18.47
N VAL A 221 3.45 10.49 18.03
CA VAL A 221 2.23 10.30 17.23
C VAL A 221 2.34 11.15 15.96
N GLY A 222 1.82 10.63 14.86
CA GLY A 222 1.64 11.38 13.63
C GLY A 222 0.15 11.49 13.27
N VAL A 223 -0.16 12.46 12.40
CA VAL A 223 -1.48 12.62 11.79
C VAL A 223 -1.39 12.21 10.33
N LYS A 224 -2.23 11.30 9.89
CA LYS A 224 -2.40 10.96 8.48
C LYS A 224 -3.32 11.97 7.80
N GLY A 225 -3.08 12.21 6.51
CA GLY A 225 -3.98 13.02 5.69
C GLY A 225 -5.32 12.32 5.43
N PHE A 226 -6.20 13.01 4.74
CA PHE A 226 -7.48 12.49 4.26
C PHE A 226 -8.35 11.83 5.34
N GLY A 227 -8.30 12.37 6.58
CA GLY A 227 -9.10 11.90 7.70
C GLY A 227 -8.79 10.49 8.19
N GLU A 228 -7.63 9.94 7.86
CA GLU A 228 -7.22 8.60 8.33
C GLU A 228 -6.80 8.58 9.81
N GLY A 229 -6.85 9.72 10.49
CA GLY A 229 -6.67 9.81 11.93
C GLY A 229 -5.21 9.87 12.40
N LEU A 230 -5.02 9.53 13.69
CA LEU A 230 -3.73 9.49 14.35
C LEU A 230 -3.10 8.09 14.25
N PHE A 231 -1.77 8.03 14.23
CA PHE A 231 -1.03 6.77 14.24
C PHE A 231 0.20 6.83 15.15
N LYS A 232 0.53 5.70 15.76
CA LYS A 232 1.73 5.55 16.59
C LYS A 232 2.97 5.61 15.71
N LYS A 233 3.91 6.47 16.09
CA LYS A 233 5.30 6.45 15.59
C LYS A 233 6.19 5.78 16.63
N GLY A 234 7.46 5.56 16.28
CA GLY A 234 8.47 5.17 17.26
C GLY A 234 8.65 6.21 18.36
N SER A 235 9.41 5.86 19.39
CA SER A 235 9.89 6.83 20.39
C SER A 235 11.10 7.59 19.85
N VAL A 236 11.28 8.79 20.39
CA VAL A 236 12.46 9.63 20.13
C VAL A 236 13.14 9.92 21.46
N ASP A 237 14.41 9.57 21.60
CA ASP A 237 15.23 10.00 22.74
C ASP A 237 15.50 11.50 22.66
N GLY A 238 15.41 12.19 23.78
CA GLY A 238 15.62 13.64 23.83
C GLY A 238 17.00 14.10 23.40
N SER A 239 18.03 13.23 23.42
CA SER A 239 19.36 13.51 22.87
C SER A 239 19.43 13.48 21.35
N GLN A 240 18.43 12.84 20.69
CA GLN A 240 18.38 12.65 19.24
C GLN A 240 17.53 13.69 18.51
N THR A 241 17.04 14.70 19.22
CA THR A 241 16.18 15.74 18.64
C THR A 241 16.73 17.14 18.87
N THR A 242 16.43 18.05 17.94
CA THR A 242 16.72 19.49 18.07
C THR A 242 15.55 20.28 18.67
N TYR A 243 14.39 19.63 18.87
CA TYR A 243 13.23 20.28 19.50
C TYR A 243 13.50 20.50 20.99
N LYS A 244 13.17 21.71 21.47
CA LYS A 244 13.28 22.08 22.89
C LYS A 244 12.11 21.58 23.73
N ALA A 245 10.96 21.31 23.10
CA ALA A 245 9.76 20.81 23.75
C ALA A 245 8.93 19.99 22.74
N PHE A 246 8.10 19.08 23.28
CA PHE A 246 7.05 18.39 22.55
C PHE A 246 5.68 18.75 23.15
N ASN A 247 4.62 18.68 22.33
CA ASN A 247 3.26 18.82 22.80
C ASN A 247 2.72 17.46 23.24
N ARG A 248 2.32 17.33 24.50
CA ARG A 248 1.72 16.11 25.03
C ARG A 248 0.23 16.08 24.70
N LEU A 249 -0.20 14.97 24.09
CA LEU A 249 -1.59 14.74 23.74
C LEU A 249 -2.42 14.36 24.97
N TYR A 250 -3.66 14.80 24.97
CA TYR A 250 -4.70 14.42 25.93
C TYR A 250 -5.93 13.90 25.19
N TYR A 251 -6.74 13.10 25.87
CA TYR A 251 -7.99 12.60 25.29
C TYR A 251 -8.90 13.75 24.82
N GLY A 252 -9.44 13.61 23.61
CA GLY A 252 -10.30 14.62 23.00
C GLY A 252 -9.56 15.83 22.39
N ALA A 253 -8.23 15.88 22.46
CA ALA A 253 -7.46 16.93 21.80
C ALA A 253 -7.66 16.87 20.27
N VAL A 254 -8.07 17.99 19.68
CA VAL A 254 -8.03 18.17 18.21
C VAL A 254 -6.61 18.48 17.81
N VAL A 255 -6.02 17.67 16.92
CA VAL A 255 -4.61 17.74 16.52
C VAL A 255 -4.51 18.12 15.05
N LEU A 256 -4.02 19.32 14.76
CA LEU A 256 -3.84 19.87 13.42
C LEU A 256 -2.36 19.84 13.02
N SER A 257 -2.04 19.23 11.90
CA SER A 257 -0.72 19.42 11.27
C SER A 257 -0.69 20.74 10.52
N GLN A 258 0.16 21.68 10.93
CA GLN A 258 0.29 22.95 10.22
C GLN A 258 0.82 22.77 8.78
N VAL A 259 1.70 21.80 8.56
CA VAL A 259 2.36 21.56 7.28
C VAL A 259 1.49 20.78 6.30
N LYS A 260 0.71 19.81 6.81
CA LYS A 260 -0.13 18.91 6.00
C LYS A 260 -1.64 19.10 6.25
N GLY A 261 -2.02 20.18 6.92
CA GLY A 261 -3.43 20.48 7.20
C GLY A 261 -4.27 20.55 5.92
N TRP A 262 -3.73 21.09 4.85
CA TRP A 262 -4.38 21.18 3.54
C TRP A 262 -4.67 19.80 2.89
N GLU A 263 -3.95 18.75 3.28
CA GLU A 263 -4.24 17.35 2.93
C GLU A 263 -5.28 16.72 3.87
N GLY A 264 -5.92 17.49 4.75
CA GLY A 264 -6.82 16.97 5.77
C GLY A 264 -6.10 16.23 6.91
N ALA A 265 -4.83 16.57 7.20
CA ALA A 265 -4.09 16.02 8.33
C ALA A 265 -4.53 16.69 9.65
N LEU A 266 -5.74 16.34 10.06
CA LEU A 266 -6.43 16.77 11.26
C LEU A 266 -7.14 15.57 11.88
N ALA A 267 -7.07 15.40 13.19
CA ALA A 267 -7.71 14.29 13.89
C ALA A 267 -7.97 14.62 15.36
N VAL A 268 -8.77 13.78 16.01
CA VAL A 268 -9.05 13.86 17.44
C VAL A 268 -8.33 12.75 18.18
N CYS A 269 -7.68 13.07 19.30
CA CYS A 269 -6.92 12.13 20.10
C CYS A 269 -7.84 11.18 20.87
N CYS A 270 -7.72 9.88 20.63
CA CYS A 270 -8.40 8.83 21.40
C CYS A 270 -7.64 8.51 22.70
N SER A 271 -8.28 7.73 23.58
CA SER A 271 -7.70 7.29 24.86
C SER A 271 -6.34 6.61 24.72
N ASP A 272 -6.18 5.72 23.72
CA ASP A 272 -4.97 4.93 23.48
C ASP A 272 -3.73 5.75 23.10
N LEU A 273 -3.93 6.98 22.66
CA LEU A 273 -2.88 7.91 22.23
C LEU A 273 -2.66 9.06 23.22
N SER A 274 -3.50 9.17 24.25
CA SER A 274 -3.33 10.14 25.34
C SER A 274 -2.00 9.90 26.07
N GLY A 275 -1.32 10.99 26.45
CA GLY A 275 -0.01 10.94 27.09
C GLY A 275 1.18 10.80 26.11
N ARG A 276 0.92 10.54 24.82
CA ARG A 276 1.98 10.53 23.78
C ARG A 276 2.25 11.94 23.28
N TYR A 277 3.24 12.09 22.42
CA TYR A 277 3.78 13.38 22.02
C TYR A 277 3.66 13.62 20.51
N VAL A 278 3.50 14.90 20.17
CA VAL A 278 3.66 15.41 18.80
C VAL A 278 4.69 16.53 18.79
N SER A 279 5.35 16.73 17.64
CA SER A 279 6.29 17.85 17.49
C SER A 279 5.55 19.21 17.51
N PRO A 280 6.26 20.34 17.71
CA PRO A 280 5.67 21.69 17.68
C PRO A 280 5.04 22.09 16.34
N GLU A 281 5.23 21.29 15.29
CA GLU A 281 4.55 21.46 13.98
C GLU A 281 3.06 21.11 14.04
N TYR A 282 2.63 20.46 15.11
CA TYR A 282 1.23 20.13 15.37
C TYR A 282 0.67 21.07 16.42
N ARG A 283 -0.53 21.58 16.16
CA ARG A 283 -1.29 22.39 17.09
C ARG A 283 -2.39 21.56 17.73
N THR A 284 -2.61 21.76 19.01
CA THR A 284 -3.66 21.05 19.75
C THR A 284 -4.72 22.04 20.25
N PHE A 285 -5.98 21.62 20.15
CA PHE A 285 -7.11 22.44 20.58
C PHE A 285 -8.01 21.60 21.49
N ARG A 286 -8.57 22.26 22.49
CA ARG A 286 -9.54 21.70 23.42
C ARG A 286 -10.96 22.09 23.01
N CYS A 287 -11.87 21.11 23.05
CA CYS A 287 -13.30 21.38 22.93
C CYS A 287 -13.83 22.09 24.18
N VAL A 288 -14.63 23.13 23.98
CA VAL A 288 -15.38 23.78 25.06
C VAL A 288 -16.51 22.85 25.51
N SER A 289 -16.50 22.50 26.79
CA SER A 289 -17.50 21.61 27.37
C SER A 289 -18.91 22.17 27.17
N GLY A 290 -19.84 21.29 26.82
CA GLY A 290 -21.25 21.68 26.58
C GLY A 290 -21.54 22.30 25.21
N LEU A 291 -20.51 22.55 24.37
CA LEU A 291 -20.70 23.08 23.01
C LEU A 291 -20.33 22.08 21.92
N ALA A 292 -19.26 21.34 22.11
CA ALA A 292 -18.83 20.34 21.15
C ALA A 292 -18.34 19.03 21.81
N LYS A 293 -18.69 17.91 21.23
CA LYS A 293 -18.15 16.59 21.59
C LYS A 293 -16.95 16.23 20.69
N PRO A 294 -15.80 15.85 21.27
CA PRO A 294 -14.61 15.47 20.47
C PRO A 294 -14.91 14.36 19.47
N GLU A 295 -15.72 13.38 19.85
CA GLU A 295 -16.09 12.23 19.02
C GLU A 295 -16.90 12.67 17.79
N TYR A 296 -17.78 13.66 17.95
CA TYR A 296 -18.53 14.25 16.85
C TYR A 296 -17.59 14.98 15.87
N LEU A 297 -16.65 15.77 16.40
CA LEU A 297 -15.66 16.45 15.57
C LEU A 297 -14.76 15.48 14.82
N ALA A 298 -14.44 14.32 15.41
CA ALA A 298 -13.66 13.28 14.74
C ALA A 298 -14.35 12.80 13.45
N VAL A 299 -15.69 12.67 13.46
CA VAL A 299 -16.46 12.27 12.27
C VAL A 299 -16.41 13.37 11.20
N ILE A 300 -16.62 14.64 11.58
CA ILE A 300 -16.60 15.76 10.62
C ILE A 300 -15.24 15.94 9.99
N PHE A 301 -14.18 15.94 10.79
CA PHE A 301 -12.83 16.13 10.34
C PHE A 301 -12.34 15.00 9.41
N ALA A 302 -13.00 13.86 9.46
CA ALA A 302 -12.77 12.74 8.53
C ALA A 302 -13.53 12.87 7.20
N THR A 303 -14.29 13.95 6.96
CA THR A 303 -15.11 14.11 5.75
C THR A 303 -14.36 14.84 4.62
N PRO A 304 -14.58 14.45 3.35
CA PRO A 304 -14.05 15.17 2.19
C PRO A 304 -14.53 16.62 2.13
N TRP A 305 -15.75 16.89 2.61
CA TRP A 305 -16.30 18.24 2.71
C TRP A 305 -15.41 19.15 3.56
N PHE A 306 -15.00 18.68 4.75
CA PHE A 306 -14.16 19.47 5.64
C PHE A 306 -12.75 19.69 5.07
N TRP A 307 -12.15 18.69 4.43
CA TRP A 307 -10.82 18.85 3.83
C TRP A 307 -10.81 19.86 2.68
N THR A 308 -11.93 19.95 1.94
CA THR A 308 -12.09 20.97 0.91
C THR A 308 -12.06 22.38 1.52
N GLN A 309 -12.65 22.59 2.69
CA GLN A 309 -12.57 23.86 3.40
C GLN A 309 -11.12 24.19 3.79
N LEU A 310 -10.38 23.22 4.38
CA LEU A 310 -8.97 23.40 4.72
C LEU A 310 -8.11 23.72 3.49
N ARG A 311 -8.35 23.04 2.38
CA ARG A 311 -7.63 23.28 1.12
C ARG A 311 -7.89 24.67 0.56
N ASN A 312 -9.11 25.17 0.65
CA ASN A 312 -9.47 26.49 0.17
C ASN A 312 -8.81 27.63 0.96
N MET A 313 -8.46 27.39 2.23
CA MET A 313 -7.73 28.36 3.06
C MET A 313 -6.29 28.59 2.60
N THR A 314 -5.68 27.60 1.93
CA THR A 314 -4.28 27.66 1.51
C THR A 314 -4.10 28.13 0.07
N ARG A 315 -5.17 28.50 -0.64
CA ARG A 315 -5.15 29.06 -1.99
C ARG A 315 -4.76 30.54 -1.97
N GLY A 316 -3.47 30.82 -2.04
CA GLY A 316 -2.99 32.18 -2.25
C GLY A 316 -1.48 32.30 -2.07
N VAL A 317 -0.76 32.40 -3.20
CA VAL A 317 0.63 32.84 -3.37
C VAL A 317 1.72 31.79 -3.03
N GLY A 318 2.17 31.06 -4.05
CA GLY A 318 3.48 30.38 -4.10
C GLY A 318 3.48 28.92 -3.65
N ALA A 319 3.85 28.03 -4.55
CA ALA A 319 3.83 26.55 -4.41
C ALA A 319 4.83 25.95 -3.40
N ARG A 320 5.27 26.66 -2.38
CA ARG A 320 6.21 26.15 -1.37
C ARG A 320 5.73 26.41 0.06
N ARG A 321 5.16 25.36 0.70
CA ARG A 321 4.93 25.22 2.16
C ARG A 321 3.90 26.18 2.74
N GLU A 322 2.68 26.10 2.26
CA GLU A 322 1.53 26.76 2.90
C GLU A 322 1.23 26.07 4.23
N ARG A 323 1.42 26.81 5.33
CA ARG A 323 1.07 26.34 6.67
C ARG A 323 -0.29 26.87 7.05
N ILE A 324 -1.16 25.99 7.56
CA ILE A 324 -2.41 26.44 8.18
C ILE A 324 -2.07 27.00 9.57
N ARG A 325 -2.34 28.29 9.77
CA ARG A 325 -2.16 28.93 11.09
C ARG A 325 -3.36 28.64 11.99
N PRO A 326 -3.16 28.50 13.30
CA PRO A 326 -4.26 28.28 14.26
C PRO A 326 -5.40 29.29 14.12
N GLU A 327 -5.08 30.57 13.95
CA GLU A 327 -6.07 31.65 13.84
C GLU A 327 -6.91 31.53 12.55
N GLN A 328 -6.30 31.06 11.47
CA GLN A 328 -7.03 30.78 10.22
C GLN A 328 -7.95 29.58 10.40
N PHE A 329 -7.43 28.48 10.97
CA PHE A 329 -8.21 27.28 11.25
C PHE A 329 -9.44 27.59 12.11
N LEU A 330 -9.27 28.33 13.18
CA LEU A 330 -10.33 28.68 14.12
C LEU A 330 -11.45 29.58 13.51
N ARG A 331 -11.19 30.24 12.38
CA ARG A 331 -12.19 31.05 11.66
C ARG A 331 -13.09 30.22 10.74
N LEU A 332 -12.79 28.95 10.51
CA LEU A 332 -13.66 28.10 9.71
C LEU A 332 -15.03 27.95 10.35
N GLU A 333 -16.05 27.99 9.53
CA GLU A 333 -17.42 27.72 9.93
C GLU A 333 -17.82 26.31 9.54
N ILE A 334 -18.42 25.60 10.48
CA ILE A 334 -18.94 24.26 10.22
C ILE A 334 -20.39 24.18 10.63
N PRO A 335 -21.20 23.35 9.96
CA PRO A 335 -22.53 23.02 10.44
C PRO A 335 -22.40 22.33 11.81
N MET A 336 -23.10 22.88 12.81
CA MET A 336 -22.95 22.44 14.20
C MET A 336 -24.30 22.15 14.84
N PRO A 337 -24.71 20.86 14.95
CA PRO A 337 -25.93 20.47 15.62
C PRO A 337 -25.86 20.72 17.13
N THR A 338 -26.98 20.59 17.84
CA THR A 338 -26.99 20.68 19.31
C THR A 338 -26.19 19.52 19.92
N VAL A 339 -25.75 19.66 21.17
CA VAL A 339 -24.95 18.62 21.85
C VAL A 339 -25.71 17.29 21.97
N GLU A 340 -27.04 17.34 22.12
CA GLU A 340 -27.90 16.17 22.11
C GLU A 340 -27.89 15.48 20.74
N GLN A 341 -28.03 16.25 19.67
CA GLN A 341 -27.95 15.74 18.29
C GLN A 341 -26.57 15.18 17.97
N GLN A 342 -25.48 15.81 18.45
CA GLN A 342 -24.12 15.29 18.30
C GLN A 342 -23.97 13.90 18.92
N ALA A 343 -24.62 13.61 20.04
CA ALA A 343 -24.60 12.31 20.68
C ALA A 343 -25.28 11.22 19.84
N THR A 344 -26.31 11.57 19.08
CA THR A 344 -27.08 10.63 18.24
C THR A 344 -26.36 10.29 16.93
N THR A 345 -25.49 11.18 16.46
CA THR A 345 -24.72 11.00 15.21
C THR A 345 -23.42 10.23 15.39
N MET A 346 -23.08 9.81 16.60
CA MET A 346 -21.87 9.04 16.82
C MET A 346 -21.99 7.67 16.14
N PRO A 347 -21.04 7.29 15.26
CA PRO A 347 -20.98 5.92 14.80
C PRO A 347 -20.83 5.02 16.03
N VAL A 348 -21.60 3.93 16.06
CA VAL A 348 -21.31 2.79 16.94
C VAL A 348 -19.79 2.55 16.88
N PRO A 349 -19.10 2.38 18.02
CA PRO A 349 -17.65 2.37 18.07
C PRO A 349 -17.10 1.55 16.94
N SER A 350 -16.33 2.20 16.07
CA SER A 350 -15.74 1.59 14.90
C SER A 350 -14.98 0.35 15.35
N VAL A 351 -15.46 -0.81 14.93
CA VAL A 351 -14.62 -2.02 14.93
C VAL A 351 -13.30 -1.57 14.31
N PRO A 352 -12.18 -1.67 15.02
CA PRO A 352 -10.91 -1.20 14.51
C PRO A 352 -10.69 -1.91 13.18
N ILE A 353 -10.58 -1.14 12.09
CA ILE A 353 -10.17 -1.66 10.80
C ILE A 353 -8.70 -2.04 11.00
N ILE A 354 -8.49 -3.24 11.52
CA ILE A 354 -7.17 -3.85 11.57
C ILE A 354 -6.82 -4.19 10.11
N VAL A 355 -6.29 -3.21 9.41
CA VAL A 355 -5.49 -3.49 8.21
C VAL A 355 -4.20 -4.13 8.75
N ARG A 356 -4.26 -5.43 9.01
CA ARG A 356 -3.04 -6.21 9.08
C ARG A 356 -2.49 -6.22 7.65
N HIS A 357 -1.50 -5.40 7.38
CA HIS A 357 -0.54 -5.73 6.35
C HIS A 357 0.07 -7.07 6.79
N LEU A 358 -0.35 -8.14 6.16
CA LEU A 358 0.39 -9.39 6.19
C LEU A 358 1.73 -9.12 5.50
N PRO A 359 2.85 -9.57 6.09
CA PRO A 359 4.18 -9.36 5.59
C PRO A 359 4.41 -9.99 4.22
#